data_601cbb90f76c2e6707e25de0b876f793
#
_entry.id   601cbb90f76c2e6707e25de0b876f793
#
_cell.length_a   1.000
_cell.length_b   1.000
_cell.length_c   1.000
_cell.angle_alpha   90.00
_cell.angle_beta   90.00
_cell.angle_gamma   90.00
#
_symmetry.space_group_name_H-M   'P 1'
#
loop_
_entity.id
_entity.type
_entity.pdbx_description
1 polymer ?
#
loop_
_entity_poly.entity_id
_entity_poly.type
_entity_poly.pdbx_seq_one_letter_code
_entity_poly.pdbx_strand_id
1 'polypeptide(L)' 'MKQYECLVPGCAWHTEARDDAEIVRRAAEHLREMHDEAVIRPEMVERIKQRIHQPAVAQ' A
#
# COMPACT_ATOMS: atom_id res chain seq x y z
N MET A 1 5.60 -12.91 3.08
CA MET A 1 4.91 -11.98 2.16
C MET A 1 5.10 -10.54 2.63
N LYS A 2 5.07 -9.62 1.71
CA LYS A 2 5.17 -8.20 2.04
C LYS A 2 3.83 -7.65 2.48
N GLN A 3 3.85 -6.68 3.37
CA GLN A 3 2.64 -6.09 3.94
C GLN A 3 2.66 -4.57 3.77
N TYR A 4 1.47 -3.99 3.73
CA TYR A 4 1.30 -2.56 3.59
C TYR A 4 0.02 -2.11 4.29
N GLU A 5 0.08 -1.00 5.01
CA GLU A 5 -1.07 -0.37 5.62
C GLU A 5 -1.35 0.98 4.96
N CYS A 6 -2.63 1.33 4.86
CA CYS A 6 -3.03 2.57 4.21
C CYS A 6 -2.37 3.80 4.85
N LEU A 7 -1.95 4.74 4.00
CA LEU A 7 -1.28 5.97 4.41
C LEU A 7 -2.22 6.95 5.11
N VAL A 8 -3.50 6.89 4.82
CA VAL A 8 -4.46 7.88 5.31
C VAL A 8 -4.69 7.70 6.80
N PRO A 9 -4.50 8.76 7.61
CA PRO A 9 -4.76 8.66 9.05
C PRO A 9 -6.18 8.22 9.32
N GLY A 10 -6.33 7.28 10.26
CA GLY A 10 -7.64 6.76 10.63
C GLY A 10 -8.15 5.63 9.74
N CYS A 11 -7.46 5.32 8.66
CA CYS A 11 -7.84 4.20 7.81
C CYS A 11 -7.10 2.94 8.25
N ALA A 12 -7.85 1.88 8.54
CA ALA A 12 -7.28 0.63 9.04
C ALA A 12 -7.06 -0.42 7.94
N TRP A 13 -7.25 -0.03 6.68
CA TRP A 13 -7.11 -0.96 5.57
C TRP A 13 -5.65 -1.41 5.42
N HIS A 14 -5.47 -2.68 5.13
CA HIS A 14 -4.14 -3.24 4.89
C HIS A 14 -4.23 -4.34 3.84
N THR A 15 -3.08 -4.70 3.29
CA THR A 15 -3.01 -5.75 2.29
C THR A 15 -1.67 -6.48 2.38
N GLU A 16 -1.61 -7.64 1.74
CA GLU A 16 -0.39 -8.43 1.63
C GLU A 16 -0.25 -8.92 0.20
N ALA A 17 0.98 -9.02 -0.26
CA ALA A 17 1.28 -9.59 -1.56
C ALA A 17 2.74 -10.02 -1.61
N ARG A 18 3.11 -10.74 -2.66
CA ARG A 18 4.46 -11.26 -2.80
C ARG A 18 5.47 -10.22 -3.25
N ASP A 19 5.03 -9.23 -4.00
CA ASP A 19 5.94 -8.23 -4.52
C ASP A 19 5.37 -6.82 -4.39
N ASP A 20 6.26 -5.85 -4.55
CA ASP A 20 5.92 -4.45 -4.38
C ASP A 20 4.90 -3.99 -5.42
N ALA A 21 5.05 -4.45 -6.67
CA ALA A 21 4.16 -4.03 -7.75
C ALA A 21 2.71 -4.39 -7.45
N GLU A 22 2.47 -5.57 -6.92
CA GLU A 22 1.13 -5.98 -6.57
C GLU A 22 0.57 -5.17 -5.42
N ILE A 23 1.40 -4.89 -4.42
CA ILE A 23 0.96 -4.05 -3.29
C ILE A 23 0.63 -2.64 -3.77
N VAL A 24 1.47 -2.07 -4.63
CA VAL A 24 1.21 -0.73 -5.18
C VAL A 24 -0.11 -0.71 -5.94
N ARG A 25 -0.38 -1.73 -6.74
CA ARG A 25 -1.63 -1.82 -7.48
C ARG A 25 -2.84 -1.85 -6.55
N ARG A 26 -2.78 -2.68 -5.52
CA ARG A 26 -3.89 -2.79 -4.55
C ARG A 26 -4.07 -1.50 -3.76
N ALA A 27 -2.98 -0.87 -3.35
CA ALA A 27 -3.05 0.39 -2.64
C ALA A 27 -3.63 1.49 -3.51
N ALA A 28 -3.26 1.54 -4.78
CA ALA A 28 -3.80 2.52 -5.72
C ALA A 28 -5.31 2.34 -5.90
N GLU A 29 -5.77 1.11 -6.04
CA GLU A 29 -7.20 0.84 -6.14
C GLU A 29 -7.93 1.28 -4.88
N HIS A 30 -7.37 0.99 -3.72
CA HIS A 30 -7.96 1.40 -2.45
C HIS A 30 -8.09 2.92 -2.36
N LEU A 31 -7.04 3.65 -2.72
CA LEU A 31 -7.06 5.11 -2.68
C LEU A 31 -8.12 5.68 -3.62
N ARG A 32 -8.25 5.11 -4.81
CA ARG A 32 -9.25 5.58 -5.76
C ARG A 32 -10.67 5.32 -5.30
N GLU A 33 -10.92 4.15 -4.73
CA GLU A 33 -12.27 3.75 -4.35
C GLU A 33 -12.70 4.33 -3.01
N MET A 34 -11.78 4.41 -2.05
CA MET A 34 -12.12 4.78 -0.69
C MET A 34 -11.75 6.21 -0.31
N HIS A 35 -10.82 6.80 -1.02
CA HIS A 35 -10.32 8.15 -0.70
C HIS A 35 -10.41 9.11 -1.86
N ASP A 36 -11.16 8.75 -2.90
CA ASP A 36 -11.43 9.61 -4.06
C ASP A 36 -10.19 10.14 -4.77
N GLU A 37 -9.09 9.39 -4.73
CA GLU A 37 -7.87 9.79 -5.42
C GLU A 37 -7.98 9.38 -6.89
N ALA A 38 -8.42 10.31 -7.72
CA ALA A 38 -8.66 10.03 -9.14
C ALA A 38 -7.38 9.71 -9.90
N VAL A 39 -6.26 10.31 -9.49
CA VAL A 39 -4.96 10.12 -10.14
C VAL A 39 -3.93 9.72 -9.11
N ILE A 40 -3.24 8.62 -9.35
CA ILE A 40 -2.16 8.17 -8.47
C ILE A 40 -0.84 8.69 -9.04
N ARG A 41 -0.23 9.62 -8.33
CA ARG A 41 1.00 10.30 -8.78
C ARG A 41 2.22 9.47 -8.42
N PRO A 42 3.34 9.66 -9.15
CA PRO A 42 4.57 8.93 -8.86
C PRO A 42 5.06 9.09 -7.41
N GLU A 43 4.91 10.27 -6.83
CA GLU A 43 5.32 10.48 -5.44
C GLU A 43 4.48 9.66 -4.47
N MET A 44 3.22 9.41 -4.79
CA MET A 44 2.37 8.56 -3.96
C MET A 44 2.83 7.11 -4.04
N VAL A 45 3.22 6.68 -5.24
CA VAL A 45 3.77 5.33 -5.42
C VAL A 45 5.05 5.17 -4.58
N GLU A 46 5.91 6.17 -4.56
CA GLU A 46 7.12 6.11 -3.75
C GLU A 46 6.81 6.03 -2.27
N ARG A 47 5.83 6.78 -1.80
CA ARG A 47 5.41 6.71 -0.40
C ARG A 47 4.85 5.35 -0.04
N ILE A 48 4.07 4.76 -0.94
CA ILE A 48 3.55 3.42 -0.74
C ILE A 48 4.70 2.43 -0.62
N LYS A 49 5.67 2.50 -1.53
CA LYS A 49 6.82 1.61 -1.51
C LYS A 49 7.62 1.72 -0.21
N GLN A 50 7.78 2.93 0.31
CA GLN A 50 8.51 3.15 1.56
C GLN A 50 7.82 2.53 2.76
N ARG A 51 6.51 2.34 2.69
CA ARG A 51 5.74 1.74 3.78
C ARG A 51 5.55 0.24 3.64
N ILE A 52 5.93 -0.32 2.49
CA ILE A 52 5.89 -1.76 2.32
C ILE A 52 6.96 -2.38 3.21
N HIS A 53 6.60 -3.39 3.97
CA HIS A 53 7.55 -4.08 4.81
C HIS A 53 7.30 -5.58 4.76
N GLN A 54 8.34 -6.32 5.06
CA GLN A 54 8.26 -7.76 5.18
C GLN A 54 8.48 -8.09 6.64
N PRO A 55 7.44 -8.57 7.33
CA PRO A 55 7.58 -8.88 8.75
C PRO A 55 8.69 -9.89 8.96
N ALA A 56 9.45 -9.72 10.03
CA ALA A 56 10.44 -10.72 10.40
C ALA A 56 9.72 -12.02 10.69
N VAL A 57 10.16 -13.07 10.02
CA VAL A 57 9.60 -14.39 10.26
C VAL A 57 10.41 -15.04 11.35
N ALA A 58 9.73 -15.42 12.42
CA ALA A 58 10.41 -16.15 13.50
C ALA A 58 10.85 -17.51 12.95
N GLN A 59 12.10 -17.77 13.09
CA GLN A 59 12.66 -19.01 12.59
C GLN A 59 12.65 -20.08 13.67
#